data_e9df259f5d73f91c67c7f7466602ed8f
#
_entry.id   e9df259f5d73f91c67c7f7466602ed8f
#
_cell.length_a   1.000
_cell.length_b   1.000
_cell.length_c   1.000
_cell.angle_alpha   90.00
_cell.angle_beta   90.00
_cell.angle_gamma   90.00
#
_symmetry.space_group_name_H-M   'P 1'
#
loop_
_entity.id
_entity.type
_entity.pdbx_description
1 polymer ?
#
loop_
_entity_poly.entity_id
_entity_poly.type
_entity_poly.pdbx_seq_one_letter_code
_entity_poly.pdbx_strand_id
1 'polypeptide(L)'
;MTASDATLDLVIESVSVETGPEPAIILTGACRGATPTAVSLVGTRQRLAARLEVDAGTWRAVIPLLVARWGSAPLPPRSDRYRLEAVSGSGPGTVRCPATVPAPLLIPEVCTVAFPASPDTLLVEFSAPLSDRERGAEQQARLEGEYRSAAYPPLNAVFFESFFGQSAACNPLAIDRAIARLRPDIARYWSVADASVSVPDGATAILEGSELWWRIRGSARLLVVNDWMRKKFKKRPFQTVLQTWHGTMLKKIALNRPKFRPRAAVATLRERARWDILLSENPYSSRIFRSAYAYFGPIWEEGYPRNDVLHRGDRATLRARLGIPDNVTVLLYAPTWRDNRPEEVDHLDVAAFAQTLGPGYLTLLRGHSRTLRPGHDVYAPNVLDVTSYPDVSELFLVADVLVTDYSSVMFDYTVTGKPVYFFVPDLDDYRAKLRGFYFDLIGSAPGPVVRTSGELVSLIRDREQISGEYADKYRAWQKRFNPRDDGRASERVVNRLLAKRVIG
;
A
#
# COMPACT_ATOMS: atom_id res chain seq x y z
N MET A 1 43.10 25.37 -10.39
CA MET A 1 42.57 25.36 -9.01
C MET A 1 41.32 24.49 -9.05
N THR A 2 41.43 23.28 -8.57
CA THR A 2 40.35 22.29 -8.49
C THR A 2 39.34 22.77 -7.47
N ALA A 3 38.05 22.77 -7.84
CA ALA A 3 36.97 23.07 -6.94
C ALA A 3 37.05 22.10 -5.73
N SER A 4 37.23 22.67 -4.55
CA SER A 4 37.29 21.98 -3.27
C SER A 4 36.07 21.07 -3.12
N ASP A 5 36.31 19.81 -2.73
CA ASP A 5 35.31 18.86 -2.19
C ASP A 5 34.72 19.37 -0.85
N ALA A 6 34.16 20.55 -0.87
CA ALA A 6 33.54 21.12 0.33
C ALA A 6 32.25 20.36 0.63
N THR A 7 32.21 19.70 1.77
CA THR A 7 30.98 19.07 2.28
C THR A 7 29.93 20.13 2.58
N LEU A 8 28.68 19.84 2.29
CA LEU A 8 27.54 20.70 2.62
C LEU A 8 27.28 20.67 4.14
N ASP A 9 27.26 21.85 4.79
CA ASP A 9 26.84 22.02 6.17
C ASP A 9 25.68 23.05 6.22
N LEU A 10 24.47 22.55 6.46
CA LEU A 10 23.25 23.36 6.53
C LEU A 10 22.95 23.71 7.98
N VAL A 11 22.88 24.99 8.28
CA VAL A 11 22.47 25.52 9.60
C VAL A 11 21.05 26.05 9.47
N ILE A 12 20.12 25.49 10.24
CA ILE A 12 18.73 25.98 10.31
C ILE A 12 18.67 27.06 11.39
N GLU A 13 18.28 28.28 11.02
CA GLU A 13 18.11 29.41 11.93
C GLU A 13 16.66 29.56 12.35
N SER A 14 15.70 29.30 11.47
CA SER A 14 14.29 29.33 11.83
C SER A 14 13.48 28.19 11.19
N VAL A 15 12.41 27.81 11.90
CA VAL A 15 11.37 26.88 11.47
C VAL A 15 10.03 27.54 11.71
N SER A 16 9.17 27.60 10.69
CA SER A 16 7.79 28.05 10.84
C SER A 16 6.83 27.17 10.08
N VAL A 17 5.55 27.21 10.46
CA VAL A 17 4.48 26.46 9.83
C VAL A 17 3.39 27.44 9.37
N GLU A 18 3.13 27.47 8.07
CA GLU A 18 2.01 28.20 7.48
C GLU A 18 0.77 27.32 7.39
N THR A 19 -0.39 27.86 7.79
CA THR A 19 -1.67 27.12 7.90
C THR A 19 -2.72 27.57 6.90
N GLY A 20 -2.36 28.43 5.94
CA GLY A 20 -3.26 28.93 4.90
C GLY A 20 -3.77 27.86 3.92
N PRO A 21 -4.36 28.27 2.78
CA PRO A 21 -4.86 27.36 1.76
C PRO A 21 -3.77 26.43 1.17
N GLU A 22 -2.52 26.88 1.19
CA GLU A 22 -1.33 26.12 0.81
C GLU A 22 -0.43 25.93 2.03
N PRO A 23 -0.79 25.03 2.97
CA PRO A 23 -0.02 24.84 4.19
C PRO A 23 1.38 24.31 3.88
N ALA A 24 2.39 24.85 4.56
CA ALA A 24 3.78 24.51 4.34
C ALA A 24 4.62 24.62 5.60
N ILE A 25 5.74 23.88 5.65
CA ILE A 25 6.83 24.13 6.59
C ILE A 25 7.86 24.97 5.87
N ILE A 26 8.25 26.09 6.49
CA ILE A 26 9.28 26.97 5.99
C ILE A 26 10.51 26.86 6.88
N LEU A 27 11.63 26.60 6.26
CA LEU A 27 12.95 26.55 6.88
C LEU A 27 13.82 27.65 6.28
N THR A 28 14.53 28.39 7.13
CA THR A 28 15.55 29.35 6.66
C THR A 28 16.83 29.18 7.44
N GLY A 29 17.95 29.59 6.84
CA GLY A 29 19.21 29.52 7.51
C GLY A 29 20.42 29.83 6.62
N ALA A 30 21.60 29.44 7.09
CA ALA A 30 22.85 29.59 6.36
C ALA A 30 23.41 28.25 5.86
N CYS A 31 24.12 28.26 4.75
CA CYS A 31 24.87 27.12 4.25
C CYS A 31 26.37 27.43 4.23
N ARG A 32 27.16 26.44 4.60
CA ARG A 32 28.63 26.49 4.59
C ARG A 32 29.16 25.38 3.69
N GLY A 33 30.26 25.62 3.03
CA GLY A 33 30.87 24.71 2.10
C GLY A 33 30.13 24.65 0.76
N ALA A 34 29.59 23.48 0.37
CA ALA A 34 28.88 23.32 -0.87
C ALA A 34 27.47 23.93 -0.82
N THR A 35 26.95 24.32 -1.99
CA THR A 35 25.58 24.83 -2.13
C THR A 35 24.59 23.67 -2.16
N PRO A 36 23.49 23.70 -1.38
CA PRO A 36 22.46 22.67 -1.43
C PRO A 36 21.74 22.70 -2.79
N THR A 37 21.57 21.54 -3.37
CA THR A 37 20.80 21.35 -4.62
C THR A 37 19.42 20.82 -4.37
N ALA A 38 19.22 20.13 -3.24
CA ALA A 38 17.90 19.63 -2.80
C ALA A 38 17.82 19.57 -1.29
N VAL A 39 16.62 19.85 -0.77
CA VAL A 39 16.22 19.67 0.63
C VAL A 39 14.91 18.92 0.65
N SER A 40 14.78 17.91 1.50
CA SER A 40 13.58 17.07 1.58
C SER A 40 13.34 16.60 3.01
N LEU A 41 12.06 16.42 3.36
CA LEU A 41 11.66 15.59 4.52
C LEU A 41 11.47 14.15 4.05
N VAL A 42 12.18 13.23 4.68
CA VAL A 42 12.22 11.81 4.31
C VAL A 42 11.67 10.96 5.43
N GLY A 43 10.51 10.37 5.20
CA GLY A 43 9.84 9.40 6.06
C GLY A 43 10.02 7.97 5.55
N THR A 44 9.40 7.00 6.23
CA THR A 44 9.54 5.57 5.87
C THR A 44 8.89 5.21 4.53
N ARG A 45 7.88 5.98 4.09
CA ARG A 45 7.09 5.66 2.89
C ARG A 45 6.90 6.84 1.96
N GLN A 46 7.48 7.98 2.27
CA GLN A 46 7.26 9.20 1.52
C GLN A 46 8.42 10.15 1.68
N ARG A 47 8.77 10.82 0.58
CA ARG A 47 9.65 12.00 0.55
C ARG A 47 8.82 13.24 0.20
N LEU A 48 9.02 14.34 0.94
CA LEU A 48 8.45 15.64 0.65
C LEU A 48 9.59 16.56 0.22
N ALA A 49 9.65 16.88 -1.05
CA ALA A 49 10.67 17.78 -1.60
C ALA A 49 10.32 19.23 -1.28
N ALA A 50 11.32 20.01 -0.91
CA ALA A 50 11.19 21.45 -0.75
C ALA A 50 11.33 22.20 -2.08
N ARG A 51 10.66 23.34 -2.19
CA ARG A 51 11.06 24.41 -3.11
C ARG A 51 12.22 25.14 -2.43
N LEU A 52 13.41 25.10 -3.05
CA LEU A 52 14.64 25.62 -2.48
C LEU A 52 15.06 26.90 -3.18
N GLU A 53 15.34 27.93 -2.41
CA GLU A 53 15.96 29.18 -2.82
C GLU A 53 17.29 29.34 -2.08
N VAL A 54 18.36 29.66 -2.81
CA VAL A 54 19.70 29.87 -2.24
C VAL A 54 20.25 31.19 -2.74
N ASP A 55 20.67 32.06 -1.85
CA ASP A 55 21.27 33.36 -2.19
C ASP A 55 22.42 33.67 -1.20
N ALA A 56 23.60 33.98 -1.74
CA ALA A 56 24.80 34.47 -1.02
C ALA A 56 25.09 33.76 0.32
N GLY A 57 24.97 32.42 0.36
CA GLY A 57 25.26 31.61 1.56
C GLY A 57 24.06 31.50 2.54
N THR A 58 22.93 32.08 2.21
CA THR A 58 21.65 31.84 2.89
C THR A 58 20.76 30.93 2.05
N TRP A 59 19.82 30.26 2.70
CA TRP A 59 18.89 29.39 2.03
C TRP A 59 17.49 29.47 2.65
N ARG A 60 16.49 29.22 1.81
CA ARG A 60 15.08 29.11 2.21
C ARG A 60 14.49 27.88 1.55
N ALA A 61 13.86 27.01 2.31
CA ALA A 61 13.17 25.83 1.84
C ALA A 61 11.70 25.89 2.24
N VAL A 62 10.80 25.75 1.26
CA VAL A 62 9.35 25.68 1.47
C VAL A 62 8.91 24.25 1.17
N ILE A 63 8.46 23.53 2.19
CA ILE A 63 8.00 22.15 2.08
C ILE A 63 6.47 22.15 2.08
N PRO A 64 5.81 21.97 0.93
CA PRO A 64 4.35 21.96 0.85
C PRO A 64 3.78 20.75 1.59
N LEU A 65 2.70 20.95 2.34
CA LEU A 65 1.99 19.89 3.05
C LEU A 65 0.81 19.31 2.24
N LEU A 66 0.52 19.85 1.06
CA LEU A 66 -0.42 19.29 0.10
C LEU A 66 0.32 18.98 -1.19
N VAL A 67 0.43 17.69 -1.53
CA VAL A 67 1.21 17.22 -2.67
C VAL A 67 0.37 16.29 -3.54
N ALA A 68 0.24 16.63 -4.83
CA ALA A 68 -0.37 15.75 -5.81
C ALA A 68 0.55 14.56 -6.11
N ARG A 69 -0.03 13.37 -6.19
CA ARG A 69 0.68 12.12 -6.51
C ARG A 69 -0.14 11.29 -7.46
N TRP A 70 0.52 10.67 -8.39
CA TRP A 70 -0.11 9.74 -9.33
C TRP A 70 -1.34 10.34 -10.03
N GLY A 71 -1.31 11.64 -10.34
CA GLY A 71 -2.42 12.35 -10.96
C GLY A 71 -3.65 12.56 -10.06
N SER A 72 -3.51 12.38 -8.74
CA SER A 72 -4.58 12.72 -7.79
C SER A 72 -4.64 14.23 -7.51
N ALA A 73 -5.71 14.68 -6.87
CA ALA A 73 -5.72 15.97 -6.17
C ALA A 73 -4.59 16.00 -5.11
N PRO A 74 -4.10 17.19 -4.72
CA PRO A 74 -3.12 17.30 -3.63
C PRO A 74 -3.63 16.68 -2.33
N LEU A 75 -2.81 15.86 -1.71
CA LEU A 75 -3.11 15.13 -0.47
C LEU A 75 -2.10 15.50 0.62
N PRO A 76 -2.52 15.47 1.90
CA PRO A 76 -1.65 15.65 3.05
C PRO A 76 -0.49 14.65 3.12
N PRO A 77 0.54 14.92 3.94
CA PRO A 77 1.59 13.95 4.22
C PRO A 77 1.03 12.75 5.01
N ARG A 78 1.65 11.59 4.82
CA ARG A 78 1.36 10.40 5.64
C ARG A 78 1.79 10.62 7.07
N SER A 79 1.00 10.11 8.00
CA SER A 79 1.40 10.02 9.41
C SER A 79 2.64 9.18 9.56
N ASP A 80 3.76 9.83 9.89
CA ASP A 80 5.08 9.23 10.04
C ASP A 80 6.04 10.23 10.70
N ARG A 81 7.22 9.76 11.04
CA ARG A 81 8.34 10.61 11.47
C ARG A 81 9.31 10.78 10.31
N TYR A 82 9.52 12.03 9.94
CA TYR A 82 10.37 12.45 8.83
C TYR A 82 11.66 13.06 9.34
N ARG A 83 12.75 12.77 8.64
CA ARG A 83 14.07 13.37 8.85
C ARG A 83 14.34 14.38 7.74
N LEU A 84 14.90 15.53 8.09
CA LEU A 84 15.38 16.46 7.07
C LEU A 84 16.68 15.95 6.45
N GLU A 85 16.73 15.92 5.14
CA GLU A 85 17.92 15.59 4.35
C GLU A 85 18.23 16.73 3.38
N ALA A 86 19.50 17.03 3.23
CA ALA A 86 20.02 17.99 2.27
C ALA A 86 21.09 17.33 1.39
N VAL A 87 21.12 17.66 0.12
CA VAL A 87 22.05 17.11 -0.86
C VAL A 87 22.68 18.26 -1.64
N SER A 88 23.96 18.10 -2.01
CA SER A 88 24.70 18.99 -2.92
C SER A 88 25.25 18.16 -4.09
N GLY A 89 25.91 18.82 -5.04
CA GLY A 89 26.61 18.13 -6.13
C GLY A 89 27.72 17.17 -5.65
N SER A 90 28.25 17.38 -4.42
CA SER A 90 29.25 16.51 -3.78
C SER A 90 28.65 15.39 -2.90
N GLY A 91 27.32 15.30 -2.80
CA GLY A 91 26.64 14.26 -2.03
C GLY A 91 25.81 14.77 -0.86
N PRO A 92 25.45 13.90 0.10
CA PRO A 92 24.65 14.27 1.25
C PRO A 92 25.40 15.22 2.19
N GLY A 93 24.65 16.22 2.71
CA GLY A 93 25.15 17.21 3.64
C GLY A 93 24.79 16.92 5.09
N THR A 94 25.44 17.62 6.02
CA THR A 94 25.03 17.67 7.43
C THR A 94 23.98 18.75 7.64
N VAL A 95 23.09 18.53 8.63
CA VAL A 95 22.03 19.49 9.00
C VAL A 95 22.15 19.79 10.48
N ARG A 96 22.29 21.06 10.82
CA ARG A 96 22.29 21.51 12.23
C ARG A 96 20.93 22.07 12.60
N CYS A 97 20.37 21.54 13.69
CA CYS A 97 19.08 21.95 14.19
C CYS A 97 19.06 23.36 14.80
N PRO A 98 17.95 24.10 14.70
CA PRO A 98 17.78 25.38 15.38
C PRO A 98 17.68 25.19 16.90
N ALA A 99 17.98 26.24 17.65
CA ALA A 99 17.84 26.23 19.10
C ALA A 99 16.38 26.12 19.57
N THR A 100 15.44 26.58 18.75
CA THR A 100 14.00 26.57 19.05
C THR A 100 13.20 26.07 17.85
N VAL A 101 12.15 25.29 18.09
CA VAL A 101 11.19 24.81 17.11
C VAL A 101 9.78 25.18 17.55
N PRO A 102 8.81 25.30 16.62
CA PRO A 102 7.42 25.57 16.96
C PRO A 102 6.81 24.49 17.86
N ALA A 103 5.86 24.89 18.73
CA ALA A 103 5.02 23.95 19.45
C ALA A 103 4.19 23.10 18.45
N PRO A 104 3.72 21.90 18.86
CA PRO A 104 2.85 21.10 18.03
C PRO A 104 1.61 21.87 17.57
N LEU A 105 1.29 21.79 16.28
CA LEU A 105 0.22 22.55 15.65
C LEU A 105 -0.74 21.63 14.89
N LEU A 106 -2.04 21.77 15.15
CA LEU A 106 -3.09 21.15 14.36
C LEU A 106 -3.41 22.03 13.15
N ILE A 107 -3.29 21.46 11.96
CA ILE A 107 -3.79 22.02 10.70
C ILE A 107 -5.05 21.23 10.35
N PRO A 108 -6.26 21.82 10.51
CA PRO A 108 -7.52 21.11 10.29
C PRO A 108 -7.56 20.45 8.91
N GLU A 109 -8.11 19.24 8.83
CA GLU A 109 -8.26 18.43 7.61
C GLU A 109 -6.94 18.00 6.94
N VAL A 110 -5.79 18.52 7.38
CA VAL A 110 -4.46 18.20 6.83
C VAL A 110 -3.71 17.23 7.75
N CYS A 111 -3.15 17.73 8.85
CA CYS A 111 -2.38 16.94 9.81
C CYS A 111 -2.14 17.68 11.11
N THR A 112 -1.65 16.98 12.12
CA THR A 112 -0.93 17.61 13.24
C THR A 112 0.55 17.54 12.95
N VAL A 113 1.26 18.67 13.06
CA VAL A 113 2.72 18.80 12.89
C VAL A 113 3.38 18.95 14.24
N ALA A 114 4.42 18.19 14.49
CA ALA A 114 5.26 18.33 15.69
C ALA A 114 6.74 18.20 15.31
N PHE A 115 7.61 18.76 16.17
CA PHE A 115 9.07 18.78 15.96
C PHE A 115 9.76 18.09 17.15
N PRO A 116 9.87 16.74 17.15
CA PRO A 116 10.56 16.03 18.23
C PRO A 116 12.02 16.43 18.33
N ALA A 117 12.53 16.52 19.55
CA ALA A 117 13.94 16.82 19.76
C ALA A 117 14.84 15.72 19.17
N SER A 118 15.91 16.13 18.49
CA SER A 118 16.94 15.25 17.93
C SER A 118 18.28 15.97 17.92
N PRO A 119 19.39 15.29 18.28
CA PRO A 119 20.72 15.90 18.26
C PRO A 119 21.30 16.06 16.86
N ASP A 120 20.89 15.18 15.91
CA ASP A 120 21.62 14.98 14.65
C ASP A 120 20.95 15.59 13.43
N THR A 121 19.64 15.85 13.49
CA THR A 121 18.86 16.39 12.36
C THR A 121 17.53 16.95 12.83
N LEU A 122 16.87 17.76 11.99
CA LEU A 122 15.50 18.18 12.24
C LEU A 122 14.56 17.00 11.98
N LEU A 123 13.81 16.60 13.01
CA LEU A 123 12.72 15.67 12.91
C LEU A 123 11.39 16.41 12.82
N VAL A 124 10.54 15.95 11.92
CA VAL A 124 9.14 16.40 11.78
C VAL A 124 8.23 15.18 11.90
N GLU A 125 7.28 15.24 12.81
CA GLU A 125 6.29 14.19 13.00
C GLU A 125 4.94 14.67 12.51
N PHE A 126 4.37 13.98 11.53
CA PHE A 126 2.99 14.18 11.10
C PHE A 126 2.11 13.10 11.69
N SER A 127 0.94 13.50 12.16
CA SER A 127 -0.11 12.60 12.65
C SER A 127 -1.48 13.04 12.13
N ALA A 128 -2.47 12.13 12.25
CA ALA A 128 -3.83 12.42 11.83
C ALA A 128 -4.37 13.71 12.48
N PRO A 129 -5.16 14.53 11.77
CA PRO A 129 -5.70 15.79 12.28
C PRO A 129 -6.85 15.58 13.27
N LEU A 130 -6.59 14.81 14.34
CA LEU A 130 -7.53 14.59 15.43
C LEU A 130 -7.61 15.82 16.33
N SER A 131 -8.83 16.15 16.75
CA SER A 131 -9.08 17.25 17.71
C SER A 131 -8.49 16.94 19.09
N ASP A 132 -8.39 17.95 19.96
CA ASP A 132 -7.89 17.76 21.33
C ASP A 132 -8.75 16.79 22.16
N ARG A 133 -10.05 16.63 21.80
CA ARG A 133 -10.95 15.67 22.45
C ARG A 133 -10.76 14.22 21.98
N GLU A 134 -10.03 14.04 20.90
CA GLU A 134 -9.77 12.74 20.26
C GLU A 134 -8.31 12.30 20.38
N ARG A 135 -7.39 13.24 20.52
CA ARG A 135 -5.95 13.01 20.52
C ARG A 135 -5.43 12.56 21.88
N GLY A 136 -4.46 11.65 21.83
CA GLY A 136 -3.75 11.16 23.02
C GLY A 136 -4.38 9.92 23.65
N ALA A 137 -3.59 9.22 24.47
CA ALA A 137 -3.95 7.91 25.02
C ALA A 137 -5.19 7.97 25.92
N GLU A 138 -5.33 9.02 26.72
CA GLU A 138 -6.47 9.20 27.63
C GLU A 138 -7.79 9.37 26.86
N GLN A 139 -7.82 10.28 25.86
CA GLN A 139 -9.00 10.51 25.05
C GLN A 139 -9.37 9.28 24.23
N GLN A 140 -8.39 8.57 23.68
CA GLN A 140 -8.64 7.30 22.98
C GLN A 140 -9.19 6.22 23.91
N ALA A 141 -8.73 6.14 25.16
CA ALA A 141 -9.28 5.21 26.14
C ALA A 141 -10.73 5.57 26.53
N ARG A 142 -11.04 6.86 26.69
CA ARG A 142 -12.40 7.35 26.92
C ARG A 142 -13.31 6.98 25.76
N LEU A 143 -12.95 7.33 24.53
CA LEU A 143 -13.74 7.04 23.32
C LEU A 143 -13.96 5.53 23.11
N GLU A 144 -12.94 4.72 23.34
CA GLU A 144 -13.06 3.25 23.30
C GLU A 144 -14.03 2.74 24.39
N GLY A 145 -13.96 3.29 25.60
CA GLY A 145 -14.87 2.97 26.71
C GLY A 145 -16.32 3.29 26.38
N GLU A 146 -16.56 4.51 25.87
CA GLU A 146 -17.88 4.95 25.38
C GLU A 146 -18.39 4.06 24.25
N TYR A 147 -17.55 3.76 23.24
CA TYR A 147 -17.90 2.84 22.15
C TYR A 147 -18.33 1.47 22.68
N ARG A 148 -17.68 0.95 23.70
CA ARG A 148 -17.97 -0.38 24.25
C ARG A 148 -19.25 -0.41 25.06
N SER A 149 -19.58 0.65 25.80
CA SER A 149 -20.76 0.74 26.67
C SER A 149 -22.01 1.22 25.92
N ALA A 150 -21.88 2.13 24.95
CA ALA A 150 -22.99 2.76 24.28
C ALA A 150 -23.83 1.77 23.45
N ALA A 151 -25.13 2.04 23.40
CA ALA A 151 -26.06 1.46 22.45
C ALA A 151 -26.05 2.32 21.17
N TYR A 152 -25.79 1.69 20.04
CA TYR A 152 -25.81 2.36 18.73
C TYR A 152 -27.03 1.89 17.94
N PRO A 153 -27.85 2.83 17.42
CA PRO A 153 -28.91 2.46 16.48
C PRO A 153 -28.30 1.95 15.17
N PRO A 154 -28.90 0.91 14.54
CA PRO A 154 -28.44 0.43 13.26
C PRO A 154 -28.59 1.51 12.19
N LEU A 155 -27.49 1.76 11.47
CA LEU A 155 -27.42 2.66 10.32
C LEU A 155 -27.32 1.83 9.03
N ASN A 156 -28.18 2.09 8.05
CA ASN A 156 -28.09 1.49 6.72
C ASN A 156 -26.89 2.08 5.96
N ALA A 157 -25.72 1.69 6.38
CA ALA A 157 -24.44 2.18 5.87
C ALA A 157 -23.40 1.06 5.86
N VAL A 158 -22.35 1.28 5.12
CA VAL A 158 -21.18 0.39 5.05
C VAL A 158 -19.95 1.08 5.61
N PHE A 159 -19.29 0.40 6.53
CA PHE A 159 -17.95 0.76 7.02
C PHE A 159 -16.92 -0.06 6.25
N PHE A 160 -16.01 0.62 5.55
CA PHE A 160 -14.91 0.01 4.82
C PHE A 160 -13.58 0.22 5.54
N GLU A 161 -12.74 -0.80 5.56
CA GLU A 161 -11.34 -0.68 5.99
C GLU A 161 -10.46 -1.57 5.13
N SER A 162 -9.38 -1.02 4.61
CA SER A 162 -8.39 -1.74 3.81
C SER A 162 -7.00 -1.50 4.37
N PHE A 163 -6.25 -2.59 4.60
CA PHE A 163 -4.87 -2.55 5.12
C PHE A 163 -4.71 -1.61 6.33
N PHE A 164 -5.60 -1.77 7.32
CA PHE A 164 -5.62 -0.95 8.53
C PHE A 164 -5.78 0.56 8.26
N GLY A 165 -6.60 0.94 7.31
CA GLY A 165 -6.83 2.34 6.95
C GLY A 165 -5.67 3.00 6.19
N GLN A 166 -4.64 2.25 5.79
CA GLN A 166 -3.47 2.80 5.06
C GLN A 166 -3.75 3.10 3.59
N SER A 167 -4.85 2.59 3.04
CA SER A 167 -5.30 2.87 1.67
C SER A 167 -6.77 2.53 1.52
N ALA A 168 -7.48 3.19 0.60
CA ALA A 168 -8.77 2.76 0.11
C ALA A 168 -8.56 1.97 -1.20
N ALA A 169 -8.31 0.67 -1.09
CA ALA A 169 -7.90 -0.19 -2.21
C ALA A 169 -8.43 -1.62 -2.06
N CYS A 170 -8.03 -2.50 -2.98
CA CYS A 170 -8.27 -3.94 -2.93
C CYS A 170 -9.76 -4.31 -3.06
N ASN A 171 -10.16 -5.47 -2.54
CA ASN A 171 -11.54 -5.96 -2.60
C ASN A 171 -12.57 -5.00 -2.00
N PRO A 172 -12.30 -4.34 -0.84
CA PRO A 172 -13.21 -3.34 -0.29
C PRO A 172 -13.51 -2.18 -1.27
N LEU A 173 -12.49 -1.68 -2.00
CA LEU A 173 -12.68 -0.61 -3.01
C LEU A 173 -13.61 -1.04 -4.15
N ALA A 174 -13.41 -2.24 -4.68
CA ALA A 174 -14.25 -2.73 -5.76
C ALA A 174 -15.70 -2.96 -5.33
N ILE A 175 -15.91 -3.42 -4.09
CA ILE A 175 -17.25 -3.57 -3.49
C ILE A 175 -17.88 -2.18 -3.26
N ASP A 176 -17.13 -1.20 -2.78
CA ASP A 176 -17.59 0.18 -2.61
C ASP A 176 -18.07 0.77 -3.94
N ARG A 177 -17.25 0.67 -5.00
CA ARG A 177 -17.62 1.12 -6.36
C ARG A 177 -18.87 0.41 -6.90
N ALA A 178 -19.04 -0.87 -6.60
CA ALA A 178 -20.23 -1.61 -6.99
C ALA A 178 -21.48 -1.16 -6.21
N ILE A 179 -21.37 -0.88 -4.91
CA ILE A 179 -22.46 -0.30 -4.10
C ILE A 179 -22.82 1.09 -4.62
N ALA A 180 -21.82 1.95 -4.89
CA ALA A 180 -22.05 3.29 -5.44
C ALA A 180 -22.89 3.27 -6.72
N ARG A 181 -22.66 2.28 -7.58
CA ARG A 181 -23.38 2.11 -8.85
C ARG A 181 -24.77 1.51 -8.65
N LEU A 182 -24.90 0.47 -7.84
CA LEU A 182 -26.15 -0.31 -7.70
C LEU A 182 -27.10 0.28 -6.68
N ARG A 183 -26.59 0.93 -5.64
CA ARG A 183 -27.34 1.49 -4.51
C ARG A 183 -26.68 2.78 -4.03
N PRO A 184 -26.78 3.87 -4.80
CA PRO A 184 -26.19 5.17 -4.45
C PRO A 184 -26.80 5.80 -3.19
N ASP A 185 -27.95 5.30 -2.73
CA ASP A 185 -28.65 5.69 -1.50
C ASP A 185 -27.97 5.17 -0.24
N ILE A 186 -27.07 4.17 -0.33
CA ILE A 186 -26.38 3.60 0.84
C ILE A 186 -25.14 4.44 1.17
N ALA A 187 -25.10 4.96 2.38
CA ALA A 187 -23.95 5.73 2.86
C ALA A 187 -22.69 4.83 3.00
N ARG A 188 -21.55 5.33 2.52
CA ARG A 188 -20.27 4.60 2.45
C ARG A 188 -19.21 5.37 3.23
N TYR A 189 -18.63 4.75 4.25
CA TYR A 189 -17.63 5.34 5.13
C TYR A 189 -16.35 4.54 5.08
N TRP A 190 -15.23 5.22 4.83
CA TRP A 190 -13.91 4.61 4.78
C TRP A 190 -13.09 4.98 6.02
N SER A 191 -12.71 3.97 6.80
CA SER A 191 -11.70 4.09 7.85
C SER A 191 -10.35 4.40 7.23
N VAL A 192 -9.78 5.55 7.57
CA VAL A 192 -8.45 5.99 7.10
C VAL A 192 -7.54 6.30 8.28
N ALA A 193 -6.27 5.94 8.13
CA ALA A 193 -5.27 6.16 9.19
C ALA A 193 -4.94 7.66 9.35
N ASP A 194 -4.99 8.40 8.26
CA ASP A 194 -4.77 9.85 8.21
C ASP A 194 -5.38 10.45 6.92
N ALA A 195 -5.27 11.74 6.75
CA ALA A 195 -5.85 12.46 5.62
C ALA A 195 -5.08 12.27 4.29
N SER A 196 -3.97 11.53 4.26
CA SER A 196 -3.23 11.21 3.03
C SER A 196 -3.92 10.16 2.16
N VAL A 197 -4.99 9.52 2.67
CA VAL A 197 -5.70 8.45 1.98
C VAL A 197 -6.90 9.02 1.23
N SER A 198 -6.82 9.01 -0.10
CA SER A 198 -7.97 9.33 -0.95
C SER A 198 -9.00 8.20 -0.91
N VAL A 199 -10.27 8.54 -0.74
CA VAL A 199 -11.40 7.60 -0.78
C VAL A 199 -12.20 7.79 -2.08
N PRO A 200 -13.01 6.81 -2.50
CA PRO A 200 -13.84 6.93 -3.70
C PRO A 200 -14.85 8.08 -3.62
N ASP A 201 -15.19 8.63 -4.79
CA ASP A 201 -16.18 9.69 -4.92
C ASP A 201 -17.52 9.31 -4.28
N GLY A 202 -18.09 10.26 -3.53
CA GLY A 202 -19.33 10.08 -2.79
C GLY A 202 -19.23 9.18 -1.56
N ALA A 203 -18.04 8.69 -1.20
CA ALA A 203 -17.77 8.06 0.09
C ALA A 203 -17.20 9.10 1.07
N THR A 204 -17.37 8.87 2.36
CA THR A 204 -16.85 9.74 3.43
C THR A 204 -15.63 9.11 4.09
N ALA A 205 -14.49 9.80 4.08
CA ALA A 205 -13.33 9.41 4.88
C ALA A 205 -13.61 9.68 6.37
N ILE A 206 -13.31 8.71 7.22
CA ILE A 206 -13.39 8.85 8.68
C ILE A 206 -12.06 8.46 9.30
N LEU A 207 -11.46 9.39 10.04
CA LEU A 207 -10.14 9.19 10.66
C LEU A 207 -10.22 8.15 11.78
N GLU A 208 -9.35 7.15 11.74
CA GLU A 208 -9.25 6.13 12.80
C GLU A 208 -9.05 6.79 14.16
N GLY A 209 -9.95 6.49 15.09
CA GLY A 209 -9.92 7.03 16.45
C GLY A 209 -10.69 8.33 16.65
N SER A 210 -11.26 8.96 15.60
CA SER A 210 -12.19 10.08 15.77
C SER A 210 -13.52 9.64 16.40
N GLU A 211 -14.26 10.56 17.00
CA GLU A 211 -15.61 10.29 17.53
C GLU A 211 -16.54 9.73 16.44
N LEU A 212 -16.46 10.30 15.23
CA LEU A 212 -17.21 9.83 14.08
C LEU A 212 -16.85 8.38 13.71
N TRP A 213 -15.56 8.04 13.70
CA TRP A 213 -15.08 6.69 13.39
C TRP A 213 -15.63 5.65 14.38
N TRP A 214 -15.59 5.94 15.69
CA TRP A 214 -16.15 5.05 16.70
C TRP A 214 -17.66 4.89 16.55
N ARG A 215 -18.38 5.99 16.27
CA ARG A 215 -19.82 6.00 16.06
C ARG A 215 -20.21 5.16 14.83
N ILE A 216 -19.61 5.39 13.68
CA ILE A 216 -19.94 4.65 12.44
C ILE A 216 -19.58 3.18 12.57
N ARG A 217 -18.41 2.88 13.14
CA ARG A 217 -18.00 1.49 13.43
C ARG A 217 -18.97 0.76 14.34
N GLY A 218 -19.66 1.47 15.25
CA GLY A 218 -20.69 0.93 16.14
C GLY A 218 -22.07 0.82 15.51
N SER A 219 -22.39 1.64 14.49
CA SER A 219 -23.73 1.79 13.91
C SER A 219 -23.91 1.11 12.56
N ALA A 220 -22.88 1.05 11.71
CA ALA A 220 -22.99 0.51 10.35
C ALA A 220 -23.44 -0.96 10.36
N ARG A 221 -24.43 -1.30 9.53
CA ARG A 221 -24.92 -2.68 9.38
C ARG A 221 -23.92 -3.61 8.76
N LEU A 222 -23.12 -3.13 7.83
CA LEU A 222 -22.08 -3.91 7.14
C LEU A 222 -20.70 -3.32 7.40
N LEU A 223 -19.76 -4.18 7.79
CA LEU A 223 -18.33 -3.87 7.84
C LEU A 223 -17.62 -4.73 6.79
N VAL A 224 -16.93 -4.09 5.85
CA VAL A 224 -16.15 -4.74 4.78
C VAL A 224 -14.67 -4.51 5.04
N VAL A 225 -13.94 -5.57 5.34
CA VAL A 225 -12.53 -5.48 5.73
C VAL A 225 -11.69 -6.53 5.00
N ASN A 226 -10.43 -6.23 4.72
CA ASN A 226 -9.51 -7.17 4.07
C ASN A 226 -8.35 -7.63 4.95
N ASP A 227 -8.28 -7.14 6.18
CA ASP A 227 -7.27 -7.52 7.18
C ASP A 227 -7.93 -7.74 8.54
N TRP A 228 -7.14 -8.00 9.57
CA TRP A 228 -7.65 -8.20 10.93
C TRP A 228 -8.19 -6.90 11.50
N MET A 229 -9.29 -7.00 12.25
CA MET A 229 -9.87 -5.82 12.91
C MET A 229 -9.03 -5.40 14.11
N ARG A 230 -8.41 -4.23 14.01
CA ARG A 230 -7.63 -3.63 15.10
C ARG A 230 -8.52 -2.99 16.15
N LYS A 231 -7.90 -2.56 17.25
CA LYS A 231 -8.54 -2.01 18.45
C LYS A 231 -9.60 -2.95 19.01
N LYS A 232 -10.18 -2.62 20.13
CA LYS A 232 -11.20 -3.48 20.75
C LYS A 232 -12.51 -3.36 19.99
N PHE A 233 -12.77 -4.29 19.08
CA PHE A 233 -14.03 -4.37 18.35
C PHE A 233 -15.10 -5.08 19.18
N LYS A 234 -16.24 -4.43 19.35
CA LYS A 234 -17.46 -5.00 19.93
C LYS A 234 -18.52 -5.07 18.82
N LYS A 235 -18.73 -6.27 18.31
CA LYS A 235 -19.76 -6.54 17.29
C LYS A 235 -21.15 -6.37 17.91
N ARG A 236 -22.07 -5.75 17.16
CA ARG A 236 -23.48 -5.60 17.54
C ARG A 236 -24.32 -6.69 16.84
N PRO A 237 -25.48 -7.10 17.41
CA PRO A 237 -26.29 -8.17 16.81
C PRO A 237 -26.77 -7.90 15.38
N PHE A 238 -26.95 -6.62 15.02
CA PHE A 238 -27.38 -6.20 13.68
C PHE A 238 -26.23 -6.06 12.67
N GLN A 239 -25.00 -6.21 13.10
CA GLN A 239 -23.82 -6.03 12.24
C GLN A 239 -23.42 -7.31 11.53
N THR A 240 -23.09 -7.18 10.27
CA THR A 240 -22.45 -8.23 9.47
C THR A 240 -21.01 -7.81 9.15
N VAL A 241 -20.06 -8.69 9.40
CA VAL A 241 -18.65 -8.52 9.03
C VAL A 241 -18.34 -9.38 7.83
N LEU A 242 -18.07 -8.74 6.69
CA LEU A 242 -17.55 -9.36 5.47
C LEU A 242 -16.03 -9.24 5.47
N GLN A 243 -15.34 -10.35 5.73
CA GLN A 243 -13.90 -10.46 5.54
C GLN A 243 -13.62 -10.78 4.07
N THR A 244 -12.99 -9.87 3.35
CA THR A 244 -12.73 -10.04 1.90
C THR A 244 -11.39 -10.67 1.60
N TRP A 245 -10.52 -10.77 2.61
CA TRP A 245 -9.14 -11.19 2.41
C TRP A 245 -8.41 -10.32 1.36
N HIS A 246 -7.17 -10.71 0.98
CA HIS A 246 -6.36 -9.88 0.09
C HIS A 246 -5.32 -10.68 -0.73
N GLY A 247 -5.54 -11.97 -0.98
CA GLY A 247 -4.65 -12.76 -1.86
C GLY A 247 -4.78 -14.26 -1.70
N THR A 248 -4.63 -15.00 -2.80
CA THR A 248 -4.51 -16.44 -2.81
C THR A 248 -3.19 -16.89 -2.17
N MET A 249 -3.20 -17.97 -1.42
CA MET A 249 -2.09 -18.35 -0.56
C MET A 249 -1.14 -19.34 -1.23
N LEU A 250 0.10 -18.94 -1.50
CA LEU A 250 1.22 -19.84 -1.73
C LEU A 250 1.82 -20.33 -0.40
N LYS A 251 2.02 -19.41 0.54
CA LYS A 251 2.69 -19.61 1.83
C LYS A 251 1.71 -20.09 2.88
N LYS A 252 2.15 -21.03 3.74
CA LYS A 252 1.35 -21.47 4.90
C LYS A 252 1.07 -20.33 5.87
N ILE A 253 -0.20 -20.12 6.22
CA ILE A 253 -0.67 -19.03 7.06
C ILE A 253 -1.31 -19.51 8.35
N ALA A 254 -1.47 -18.64 9.31
CA ALA A 254 -2.21 -18.82 10.56
C ALA A 254 -1.88 -20.17 11.26
N LEU A 255 -2.85 -21.04 11.50
CA LEU A 255 -2.65 -22.33 12.18
C LEU A 255 -1.83 -23.33 11.36
N ASN A 256 -1.71 -23.16 10.05
CA ASN A 256 -0.94 -24.05 9.17
C ASN A 256 0.55 -23.69 9.12
N ARG A 257 1.01 -22.67 9.86
CA ARG A 257 2.44 -22.35 9.94
C ARG A 257 3.23 -23.49 10.59
N PRO A 258 4.46 -23.78 10.12
CA PRO A 258 5.24 -24.93 10.60
C PRO A 258 5.53 -24.93 12.11
N LYS A 259 5.66 -23.74 12.72
CA LYS A 259 5.91 -23.62 14.17
C LYS A 259 4.60 -23.26 14.89
N PHE A 260 4.14 -24.14 15.75
CA PHE A 260 2.97 -23.87 16.60
C PHE A 260 3.30 -22.75 17.61
N ARG A 261 2.44 -21.73 17.65
CA ARG A 261 2.52 -20.58 18.55
C ARG A 261 1.19 -20.41 19.27
N PRO A 262 1.03 -20.83 20.53
CA PRO A 262 -0.26 -20.85 21.24
C PRO A 262 -0.95 -19.49 21.25
N ARG A 263 -0.23 -18.41 21.54
CA ARG A 263 -0.77 -17.04 21.53
C ARG A 263 -1.29 -16.62 20.15
N ALA A 264 -0.58 -16.95 19.09
CA ALA A 264 -0.99 -16.66 17.72
C ALA A 264 -2.20 -17.51 17.32
N ALA A 265 -2.28 -18.77 17.76
CA ALA A 265 -3.43 -19.64 17.54
C ALA A 265 -4.70 -19.05 18.21
N VAL A 266 -4.60 -18.64 19.48
CA VAL A 266 -5.72 -17.98 20.18
C VAL A 266 -6.13 -16.68 19.49
N ALA A 267 -5.18 -15.86 19.04
CA ALA A 267 -5.46 -14.63 18.31
C ALA A 267 -6.19 -14.93 16.98
N THR A 268 -5.75 -15.93 16.23
CA THR A 268 -6.40 -16.40 15.00
C THR A 268 -7.85 -16.83 15.25
N LEU A 269 -8.09 -17.63 16.30
CA LEU A 269 -9.44 -18.10 16.63
C LEU A 269 -10.37 -16.96 17.10
N ARG A 270 -9.83 -16.00 17.84
CA ARG A 270 -10.57 -14.80 18.24
C ARG A 270 -10.91 -13.92 17.04
N GLU A 271 -9.99 -13.76 16.09
CA GLU A 271 -10.22 -12.94 14.91
C GLU A 271 -11.28 -13.56 14.01
N ARG A 272 -11.16 -14.86 13.69
CA ARG A 272 -12.17 -15.54 12.85
C ARG A 272 -13.59 -15.48 13.44
N ALA A 273 -13.72 -15.46 14.76
CA ALA A 273 -15.03 -15.38 15.45
C ALA A 273 -15.76 -14.06 15.20
N ARG A 274 -15.10 -13.07 14.65
CA ARG A 274 -15.70 -11.77 14.28
C ARG A 274 -16.33 -11.82 12.90
N TRP A 275 -15.92 -12.75 12.03
CA TRP A 275 -16.34 -12.83 10.62
C TRP A 275 -17.68 -13.56 10.49
N ASP A 276 -18.62 -12.96 9.79
CA ASP A 276 -19.88 -13.63 9.44
C ASP A 276 -19.79 -14.28 8.06
N ILE A 277 -19.07 -13.62 7.16
CA ILE A 277 -18.90 -14.04 5.79
C ILE A 277 -17.43 -13.87 5.44
N LEU A 278 -16.84 -14.89 4.83
CA LEU A 278 -15.50 -14.83 4.26
C LEU A 278 -15.59 -14.93 2.73
N LEU A 279 -15.03 -13.96 2.03
CA LEU A 279 -14.91 -14.00 0.59
C LEU A 279 -13.69 -14.82 0.18
N SER A 280 -13.86 -15.68 -0.79
CA SER A 280 -12.79 -16.51 -1.36
C SER A 280 -12.77 -16.38 -2.88
N GLU A 281 -11.58 -16.28 -3.43
CA GLU A 281 -11.35 -16.19 -4.86
C GLU A 281 -11.70 -17.51 -5.58
N ASN A 282 -11.39 -18.64 -4.90
CA ASN A 282 -11.46 -19.97 -5.53
C ASN A 282 -11.60 -21.09 -4.47
N PRO A 283 -11.98 -22.32 -4.92
CA PRO A 283 -12.12 -23.48 -4.03
C PRO A 283 -10.81 -23.89 -3.32
N TYR A 284 -9.65 -23.58 -3.91
CA TYR A 284 -8.36 -23.83 -3.28
C TYR A 284 -8.17 -22.97 -2.02
N SER A 285 -8.43 -21.66 -2.12
CA SER A 285 -8.36 -20.73 -0.99
C SER A 285 -9.40 -21.08 0.08
N SER A 286 -10.61 -21.50 -0.32
CA SER A 286 -11.65 -21.95 0.64
C SER A 286 -11.20 -23.09 1.51
N ARG A 287 -10.54 -24.12 0.93
CA ARG A 287 -9.99 -25.25 1.70
C ARG A 287 -8.91 -24.79 2.70
N ILE A 288 -8.07 -23.83 2.29
CA ILE A 288 -7.05 -23.28 3.18
C ILE A 288 -7.69 -22.49 4.34
N PHE A 289 -8.71 -21.69 4.09
CA PHE A 289 -9.42 -20.99 5.16
C PHE A 289 -10.06 -21.95 6.17
N ARG A 290 -10.62 -23.08 5.71
CA ARG A 290 -11.14 -24.13 6.60
C ARG A 290 -10.06 -24.67 7.54
N SER A 291 -8.86 -24.92 7.04
CA SER A 291 -7.76 -25.47 7.86
C SER A 291 -6.98 -24.40 8.63
N ALA A 292 -6.55 -23.33 7.96
CA ALA A 292 -5.65 -22.32 8.52
C ALA A 292 -6.31 -21.42 9.58
N TYR A 293 -7.61 -21.14 9.42
CA TYR A 293 -8.39 -20.37 10.39
C TYR A 293 -9.39 -21.22 11.17
N ALA A 294 -9.50 -22.51 10.88
CA ALA A 294 -10.57 -23.37 11.39
C ALA A 294 -11.96 -22.67 11.19
N TYR A 295 -12.15 -21.99 10.06
CA TYR A 295 -13.34 -21.21 9.77
C TYR A 295 -14.42 -22.10 9.13
N PHE A 296 -15.54 -22.30 9.85
CA PHE A 296 -16.66 -23.13 9.41
C PHE A 296 -17.91 -22.33 9.05
N GLY A 297 -17.83 -21.00 9.12
CA GLY A 297 -18.87 -20.10 8.66
C GLY A 297 -19.05 -20.07 7.14
N PRO A 298 -19.94 -19.21 6.63
CA PRO A 298 -20.18 -19.03 5.21
C PRO A 298 -18.93 -18.55 4.46
N ILE A 299 -18.51 -19.29 3.42
CA ILE A 299 -17.50 -18.84 2.46
C ILE A 299 -18.22 -18.57 1.13
N TRP A 300 -17.98 -17.38 0.57
CA TRP A 300 -18.49 -16.98 -0.73
C TRP A 300 -17.36 -17.07 -1.75
N GLU A 301 -17.47 -18.01 -2.67
CA GLU A 301 -16.51 -18.21 -3.75
C GLU A 301 -16.98 -17.41 -4.98
N GLU A 302 -16.71 -16.10 -4.97
CA GLU A 302 -17.19 -15.17 -6.00
C GLU A 302 -16.08 -14.60 -6.88
N GLY A 303 -14.83 -15.06 -6.74
CA GLY A 303 -13.66 -14.40 -7.30
C GLY A 303 -13.24 -13.21 -6.44
N TYR A 304 -12.20 -12.49 -6.86
CA TYR A 304 -11.81 -11.26 -6.17
C TYR A 304 -12.39 -10.02 -6.83
N PRO A 305 -13.20 -9.22 -6.10
CA PRO A 305 -13.73 -7.94 -6.58
C PRO A 305 -12.66 -7.02 -7.17
N ARG A 306 -11.47 -6.97 -6.57
CA ARG A 306 -10.37 -6.13 -7.05
C ARG A 306 -9.88 -6.47 -8.45
N ASN A 307 -10.11 -7.71 -8.91
CA ASN A 307 -9.71 -8.16 -10.24
C ASN A 307 -10.71 -7.73 -11.33
N ASP A 308 -11.89 -7.22 -10.97
CA ASP A 308 -12.86 -6.74 -11.95
C ASP A 308 -12.30 -5.63 -12.84
N VAL A 309 -11.38 -4.80 -12.32
CA VAL A 309 -10.72 -3.73 -13.08
C VAL A 309 -9.86 -4.28 -14.24
N LEU A 310 -9.36 -5.51 -14.13
CA LEU A 310 -8.54 -6.14 -15.18
C LEU A 310 -9.33 -6.42 -16.46
N HIS A 311 -10.65 -6.55 -16.36
CA HIS A 311 -11.56 -6.72 -17.49
C HIS A 311 -12.25 -5.44 -17.94
N ARG A 312 -12.43 -4.48 -17.04
CA ARG A 312 -13.29 -3.29 -17.26
C ARG A 312 -12.55 -1.97 -17.17
N GLY A 313 -11.30 -1.97 -16.69
CA GLY A 313 -10.53 -0.74 -16.49
C GLY A 313 -10.04 -0.13 -17.80
N ASP A 314 -9.91 1.18 -17.80
CA ASP A 314 -9.33 1.93 -18.91
C ASP A 314 -7.81 2.00 -18.79
N ARG A 315 -7.13 1.09 -19.52
CA ARG A 315 -5.68 0.99 -19.56
C ARG A 315 -5.02 2.25 -20.11
N ALA A 316 -5.61 2.89 -21.12
CA ALA A 316 -5.02 4.06 -21.78
C ALA A 316 -5.01 5.27 -20.84
N THR A 317 -6.14 5.55 -20.17
CA THR A 317 -6.23 6.61 -19.15
C THR A 317 -5.26 6.36 -17.99
N LEU A 318 -5.09 5.12 -17.54
CA LEU A 318 -4.14 4.80 -16.46
C LEU A 318 -2.69 4.99 -16.90
N ARG A 319 -2.31 4.59 -18.13
CA ARG A 319 -0.96 4.83 -18.67
C ARG A 319 -0.67 6.32 -18.75
N ALA A 320 -1.59 7.11 -19.29
CA ALA A 320 -1.45 8.57 -19.36
C ALA A 320 -1.27 9.21 -17.97
N ARG A 321 -2.07 8.78 -16.98
CA ARG A 321 -1.99 9.25 -15.58
C ARG A 321 -0.64 8.94 -14.93
N LEU A 322 -0.03 7.80 -15.27
CA LEU A 322 1.29 7.38 -14.77
C LEU A 322 2.46 7.94 -15.61
N GLY A 323 2.17 8.70 -16.68
CA GLY A 323 3.19 9.22 -17.58
C GLY A 323 3.91 8.12 -18.40
N ILE A 324 3.24 6.99 -18.66
CA ILE A 324 3.81 5.85 -19.38
C ILE A 324 3.63 6.07 -20.89
N PRO A 325 4.72 6.13 -21.69
CA PRO A 325 4.63 6.27 -23.14
C PRO A 325 3.90 5.08 -23.80
N ASP A 326 3.19 5.34 -24.90
CA ASP A 326 2.39 4.30 -25.57
C ASP A 326 3.27 3.22 -26.26
N ASN A 327 4.46 3.60 -26.69
CA ASN A 327 5.37 2.76 -27.50
C ASN A 327 6.33 1.90 -26.67
N VAL A 328 6.15 1.78 -25.35
CA VAL A 328 7.02 0.95 -24.50
C VAL A 328 6.28 -0.27 -23.97
N THR A 329 7.02 -1.38 -23.84
CA THR A 329 6.58 -2.57 -23.11
C THR A 329 6.75 -2.33 -21.61
N VAL A 330 5.69 -2.46 -20.84
CA VAL A 330 5.69 -2.20 -19.39
C VAL A 330 5.90 -3.49 -18.63
N LEU A 331 6.99 -3.55 -17.84
CA LEU A 331 7.25 -4.63 -16.90
C LEU A 331 6.90 -4.18 -15.51
N LEU A 332 6.17 -5.01 -14.76
CA LEU A 332 5.96 -4.81 -13.34
C LEU A 332 6.86 -5.75 -12.56
N TYR A 333 7.87 -5.22 -11.88
CA TYR A 333 8.69 -5.99 -10.95
C TYR A 333 8.12 -5.85 -9.53
N ALA A 334 7.59 -6.95 -8.99
CA ALA A 334 6.91 -6.99 -7.70
C ALA A 334 7.45 -8.13 -6.81
N PRO A 335 8.63 -7.97 -6.21
CA PRO A 335 9.24 -8.99 -5.35
C PRO A 335 8.57 -9.10 -3.99
N THR A 336 8.75 -10.25 -3.33
CA THR A 336 8.27 -10.50 -1.96
C THR A 336 9.27 -10.03 -0.91
N TRP A 337 8.75 -9.51 0.18
CA TRP A 337 9.50 -9.26 1.40
C TRP A 337 10.20 -10.52 1.95
N ARG A 338 11.44 -10.35 2.47
CA ARG A 338 12.20 -11.39 3.16
C ARG A 338 12.23 -11.11 4.67
N ASP A 339 11.58 -11.98 5.45
CA ASP A 339 11.50 -11.82 6.92
C ASP A 339 12.88 -11.93 7.61
N ASN A 340 13.86 -12.58 6.98
CA ASN A 340 15.20 -12.85 7.56
C ASN A 340 16.28 -11.87 7.09
N ARG A 341 15.99 -11.05 6.10
CA ARG A 341 16.92 -10.05 5.54
C ARG A 341 16.18 -8.75 5.26
N PRO A 342 15.73 -8.04 6.29
CA PRO A 342 14.96 -6.82 6.12
C PRO A 342 15.75 -5.70 5.42
N GLU A 343 17.07 -5.88 5.32
CA GLU A 343 17.99 -4.90 4.77
C GLU A 343 18.41 -5.18 3.32
N GLU A 344 18.28 -6.42 2.86
CA GLU A 344 18.58 -6.85 1.48
C GLU A 344 17.29 -7.12 0.72
N VAL A 345 16.84 -6.16 -0.06
CA VAL A 345 15.57 -6.27 -0.80
C VAL A 345 15.78 -6.58 -2.26
N ASP A 346 16.86 -6.13 -2.84
CA ASP A 346 17.06 -6.17 -4.28
C ASP A 346 17.97 -7.34 -4.69
N HIS A 347 17.35 -8.50 -4.89
CA HIS A 347 18.00 -9.59 -5.63
C HIS A 347 18.24 -9.25 -7.11
N LEU A 348 17.53 -8.24 -7.64
CA LEU A 348 17.67 -7.73 -8.99
C LEU A 348 18.17 -6.28 -8.90
N ASP A 349 19.32 -5.98 -9.49
CA ASP A 349 19.70 -4.60 -9.79
C ASP A 349 18.77 -4.05 -10.87
N VAL A 350 17.72 -3.33 -10.44
CA VAL A 350 16.65 -2.87 -11.33
C VAL A 350 17.17 -1.85 -12.33
N ALA A 351 18.16 -1.03 -11.97
CA ALA A 351 18.75 -0.03 -12.86
C ALA A 351 19.55 -0.69 -14.00
N ALA A 352 20.45 -1.62 -13.65
CA ALA A 352 21.22 -2.39 -14.63
C ALA A 352 20.30 -3.28 -15.51
N PHE A 353 19.26 -3.87 -14.93
CA PHE A 353 18.26 -4.66 -15.63
C PHE A 353 17.50 -3.82 -16.67
N ALA A 354 16.96 -2.65 -16.29
CA ALA A 354 16.25 -1.75 -17.17
C ALA A 354 17.16 -1.21 -18.30
N GLN A 355 18.43 -0.89 -17.97
CA GLN A 355 19.41 -0.47 -18.95
C GLN A 355 19.69 -1.58 -19.99
N THR A 356 19.82 -2.83 -19.53
CA THR A 356 20.09 -3.99 -20.41
C THR A 356 18.91 -4.29 -21.35
N LEU A 357 17.67 -4.11 -20.89
CA LEU A 357 16.48 -4.26 -21.73
C LEU A 357 16.40 -3.18 -22.81
N GLY A 358 16.80 -1.95 -22.47
CA GLY A 358 16.84 -0.82 -23.38
C GLY A 358 15.58 0.04 -23.41
N PRO A 359 15.54 1.08 -24.27
CA PRO A 359 14.52 2.14 -24.23
C PRO A 359 13.11 1.70 -24.66
N GLY A 360 12.96 0.54 -25.28
CA GLY A 360 11.65 -0.03 -25.64
C GLY A 360 10.89 -0.62 -24.44
N TYR A 361 11.47 -0.58 -23.24
CA TYR A 361 10.90 -1.14 -22.02
C TYR A 361 10.85 -0.10 -20.90
N LEU A 362 9.80 -0.15 -20.08
CA LEU A 362 9.68 0.60 -18.83
C LEU A 362 9.44 -0.37 -17.68
N THR A 363 10.28 -0.32 -16.67
CA THR A 363 10.13 -1.14 -15.45
C THR A 363 9.41 -0.35 -14.37
N LEU A 364 8.23 -0.80 -13.98
CA LEU A 364 7.52 -0.36 -12.79
C LEU A 364 8.07 -1.15 -11.60
N LEU A 365 8.80 -0.49 -10.71
CA LEU A 365 9.29 -1.10 -9.47
C LEU A 365 8.24 -0.98 -8.38
N ARG A 366 7.74 -2.11 -7.87
CA ARG A 366 6.86 -2.15 -6.71
C ARG A 366 7.51 -2.94 -5.58
N GLY A 367 8.34 -2.29 -4.81
CA GLY A 367 8.90 -2.83 -3.56
C GLY A 367 7.81 -3.14 -2.53
N HIS A 368 8.14 -3.92 -1.52
CA HIS A 368 7.21 -4.13 -0.41
C HIS A 368 7.24 -2.91 0.52
N SER A 369 6.07 -2.51 1.06
CA SER A 369 5.95 -1.35 1.97
C SER A 369 6.81 -1.42 3.24
N ARG A 370 7.35 -2.59 3.57
CA ARG A 370 8.27 -2.79 4.71
C ARG A 370 9.74 -2.64 4.33
N THR A 371 10.06 -2.54 3.03
CA THR A 371 11.43 -2.46 2.53
C THR A 371 11.82 -1.06 2.09
N LEU A 372 10.87 -0.13 2.13
CA LEU A 372 11.14 1.26 1.82
C LEU A 372 12.15 1.81 2.84
N ARG A 373 13.34 2.09 2.35
CA ARG A 373 14.32 2.90 3.09
C ARG A 373 14.19 4.33 2.59
N PRO A 374 14.06 5.31 3.49
CA PRO A 374 14.11 6.70 3.11
C PRO A 374 15.41 6.98 2.33
N GLY A 375 15.31 7.63 1.16
CA GLY A 375 16.47 7.97 0.36
C GLY A 375 16.98 6.90 -0.60
N HIS A 376 16.34 5.74 -0.67
CA HIS A 376 16.69 4.66 -1.63
C HIS A 376 15.69 4.53 -2.79
N ASP A 377 15.00 5.62 -3.15
CA ASP A 377 14.22 5.66 -4.37
C ASP A 377 15.13 5.34 -5.58
N VAL A 378 14.73 4.40 -6.40
CA VAL A 378 15.52 4.02 -7.59
C VAL A 378 15.26 5.04 -8.69
N TYR A 379 16.19 5.96 -8.88
CA TYR A 379 16.19 6.89 -10.01
C TYR A 379 17.07 6.34 -11.12
N ALA A 380 16.48 5.75 -12.14
CA ALA A 380 17.19 5.29 -13.31
C ALA A 380 16.35 5.53 -14.58
N PRO A 381 16.98 5.76 -15.73
CA PRO A 381 16.26 5.78 -17.00
C PRO A 381 15.44 4.50 -17.17
N ASN A 382 14.20 4.64 -17.65
CA ASN A 382 13.27 3.52 -17.86
C ASN A 382 12.87 2.75 -16.59
N VAL A 383 12.99 3.35 -15.40
CA VAL A 383 12.48 2.83 -14.14
C VAL A 383 11.52 3.86 -13.53
N LEU A 384 10.33 3.41 -13.14
CA LEU A 384 9.35 4.20 -12.37
C LEU A 384 9.05 3.48 -11.07
N ASP A 385 9.42 4.07 -9.94
CA ASP A 385 9.09 3.51 -8.62
C ASP A 385 7.61 3.78 -8.29
N VAL A 386 6.82 2.71 -8.30
CA VAL A 386 5.39 2.70 -8.00
C VAL A 386 5.07 2.03 -6.66
N THR A 387 6.06 1.92 -5.76
CA THR A 387 5.89 1.26 -4.45
C THR A 387 4.79 1.91 -3.61
N SER A 388 4.66 3.23 -3.69
CA SER A 388 3.63 3.99 -2.98
C SER A 388 2.28 4.09 -3.72
N TYR A 389 2.17 3.53 -4.93
CA TYR A 389 0.91 3.56 -5.69
C TYR A 389 -0.18 2.75 -4.95
N PRO A 390 -1.39 3.30 -4.74
CA PRO A 390 -2.35 2.71 -3.80
C PRO A 390 -2.96 1.39 -4.27
N ASP A 391 -3.29 1.24 -5.56
CA ASP A 391 -4.00 0.07 -6.08
C ASP A 391 -3.12 -0.77 -7.03
N VAL A 392 -2.70 -1.94 -6.56
CA VAL A 392 -1.87 -2.85 -7.37
C VAL A 392 -2.61 -3.42 -8.58
N SER A 393 -3.93 -3.54 -8.53
CA SER A 393 -4.71 -4.07 -9.66
C SER A 393 -4.69 -3.12 -10.86
N GLU A 394 -4.62 -1.80 -10.63
CA GLU A 394 -4.39 -0.83 -11.69
C GLU A 394 -2.98 -0.97 -12.32
N LEU A 395 -1.97 -1.32 -11.52
CA LEU A 395 -0.64 -1.62 -12.06
C LEU A 395 -0.64 -2.91 -12.90
N PHE A 396 -1.40 -3.93 -12.51
CA PHE A 396 -1.56 -5.13 -13.35
C PHE A 396 -2.21 -4.82 -14.69
N LEU A 397 -3.18 -3.92 -14.72
CA LEU A 397 -3.85 -3.53 -15.96
C LEU A 397 -2.90 -2.86 -16.94
N VAL A 398 -2.00 -1.97 -16.48
CA VAL A 398 -1.04 -1.25 -17.34
C VAL A 398 0.18 -2.08 -17.73
N ALA A 399 0.58 -3.05 -16.90
CA ALA A 399 1.73 -3.91 -17.18
C ALA A 399 1.46 -4.86 -18.36
N ASP A 400 2.50 -5.16 -19.13
CA ASP A 400 2.51 -6.15 -20.21
C ASP A 400 3.16 -7.46 -19.76
N VAL A 401 4.02 -7.39 -18.75
CA VAL A 401 4.77 -8.50 -18.18
C VAL A 401 4.84 -8.33 -16.67
N LEU A 402 4.64 -9.42 -15.92
CA LEU A 402 4.94 -9.48 -14.49
C LEU A 402 6.28 -10.22 -14.27
N VAL A 403 7.17 -9.60 -13.53
CA VAL A 403 8.35 -10.24 -12.94
C VAL A 403 8.15 -10.28 -11.43
N THR A 404 8.11 -11.48 -10.86
CA THR A 404 7.86 -11.67 -9.43
C THR A 404 8.64 -12.86 -8.88
N ASP A 405 8.38 -13.24 -7.64
CA ASP A 405 9.00 -14.40 -6.99
C ASP A 405 7.94 -15.27 -6.27
N TYR A 406 7.82 -15.15 -4.96
CA TYR A 406 6.85 -15.91 -4.13
C TYR A 406 5.65 -15.06 -3.73
N SER A 407 5.38 -13.98 -4.44
CA SER A 407 4.32 -13.04 -4.14
C SER A 407 2.97 -13.55 -4.61
N SER A 408 1.92 -13.30 -3.81
CA SER A 408 0.55 -13.63 -4.20
C SER A 408 0.03 -12.83 -5.41
N VAL A 409 0.74 -11.79 -5.83
CA VAL A 409 0.39 -10.99 -7.03
C VAL A 409 0.32 -11.84 -8.31
N MET A 410 1.06 -12.96 -8.36
CA MET A 410 1.03 -13.88 -9.49
C MET A 410 -0.37 -14.46 -9.75
N PHE A 411 -1.16 -14.71 -8.68
CA PHE A 411 -2.49 -15.27 -8.83
C PHE A 411 -3.47 -14.26 -9.45
N ASP A 412 -3.39 -13.02 -9.05
CA ASP A 412 -4.24 -11.93 -9.57
C ASP A 412 -3.82 -11.55 -10.98
N TYR A 413 -2.51 -11.40 -11.22
CA TYR A 413 -2.02 -10.98 -12.53
C TYR A 413 -2.38 -11.96 -13.64
N THR A 414 -2.43 -13.28 -13.35
CA THR A 414 -2.79 -14.30 -14.34
C THR A 414 -4.23 -14.19 -14.86
N VAL A 415 -5.10 -13.39 -14.21
CA VAL A 415 -6.42 -13.01 -14.75
C VAL A 415 -6.28 -12.26 -16.08
N THR A 416 -5.20 -11.51 -16.26
CA THR A 416 -4.94 -10.72 -17.50
C THR A 416 -4.59 -11.57 -18.72
N GLY A 417 -4.18 -12.83 -18.54
CA GLY A 417 -3.65 -13.67 -19.60
C GLY A 417 -2.23 -13.30 -20.07
N LYS A 418 -1.60 -12.31 -19.46
CA LYS A 418 -0.27 -11.79 -19.84
C LYS A 418 0.87 -12.58 -19.19
N PRO A 419 2.10 -12.57 -19.79
CA PRO A 419 3.23 -13.36 -19.31
C PRO A 419 3.67 -13.05 -17.88
N VAL A 420 4.02 -14.11 -17.13
CA VAL A 420 4.61 -14.03 -15.78
C VAL A 420 5.96 -14.72 -15.77
N TYR A 421 6.96 -14.06 -15.20
CA TYR A 421 8.32 -14.59 -15.00
C TYR A 421 8.64 -14.64 -13.51
N PHE A 422 9.22 -15.75 -13.08
CA PHE A 422 9.57 -15.98 -11.67
C PHE A 422 11.09 -15.83 -11.50
N PHE A 423 11.51 -14.69 -10.94
CA PHE A 423 12.90 -14.43 -10.60
C PHE A 423 13.18 -14.83 -9.17
N VAL A 424 13.88 -15.95 -8.96
CA VAL A 424 14.00 -16.64 -7.67
C VAL A 424 15.44 -17.10 -7.36
N PRO A 425 16.40 -16.18 -7.26
CA PRO A 425 17.80 -16.53 -7.01
C PRO A 425 18.02 -17.25 -5.67
N ASP A 426 17.14 -17.03 -4.68
CA ASP A 426 17.22 -17.57 -3.33
C ASP A 426 16.21 -18.72 -3.05
N LEU A 427 15.73 -19.39 -4.09
CA LEU A 427 14.65 -20.37 -3.99
C LEU A 427 14.88 -21.45 -2.94
N ASP A 428 16.07 -22.03 -2.91
CA ASP A 428 16.39 -23.15 -2.03
C ASP A 428 16.42 -22.70 -0.55
N ASP A 429 16.99 -21.53 -0.29
CA ASP A 429 17.01 -20.91 1.04
C ASP A 429 15.61 -20.53 1.52
N TYR A 430 14.81 -19.94 0.64
CA TYR A 430 13.47 -19.48 0.97
C TYR A 430 12.53 -20.67 1.29
N ARG A 431 12.62 -21.73 0.48
CA ARG A 431 11.81 -22.94 0.63
C ARG A 431 12.13 -23.71 1.92
N ALA A 432 13.42 -23.84 2.24
CA ALA A 432 13.90 -24.60 3.38
C ALA A 432 13.80 -23.87 4.74
N LYS A 433 14.07 -22.55 4.76
CA LYS A 433 14.32 -21.80 6.01
C LYS A 433 13.15 -20.95 6.49
N LEU A 434 12.33 -20.41 5.59
CA LEU A 434 11.38 -19.36 5.99
C LEU A 434 9.96 -19.86 6.24
N ARG A 435 9.29 -20.35 5.20
CA ARG A 435 7.89 -20.79 5.30
C ARG A 435 7.65 -21.93 4.32
N GLY A 436 6.92 -22.95 4.75
CA GLY A 436 6.44 -23.96 3.81
C GLY A 436 5.43 -23.38 2.82
N PHE A 437 5.40 -23.92 1.60
CA PHE A 437 4.36 -23.65 0.62
C PHE A 437 3.22 -24.65 0.74
N TYR A 438 2.04 -24.29 0.22
CA TYR A 438 0.90 -25.18 0.14
C TYR A 438 0.99 -26.15 -1.05
N PHE A 439 1.78 -25.80 -2.07
CA PHE A 439 2.01 -26.65 -3.25
C PHE A 439 3.40 -26.35 -3.87
N ASP A 440 3.81 -27.19 -4.81
CA ASP A 440 5.05 -27.00 -5.58
C ASP A 440 4.86 -25.91 -6.64
N LEU A 441 5.44 -24.72 -6.38
CA LEU A 441 5.41 -23.61 -7.29
C LEU A 441 6.18 -23.90 -8.58
N ILE A 442 7.38 -24.52 -8.49
CA ILE A 442 8.25 -24.73 -9.65
C ILE A 442 7.58 -25.62 -10.68
N GLY A 443 7.04 -26.77 -10.22
CA GLY A 443 6.37 -27.72 -11.10
C GLY A 443 5.11 -27.19 -11.76
N SER A 444 4.40 -26.24 -11.09
CA SER A 444 3.10 -25.73 -11.53
C SER A 444 3.12 -24.29 -12.05
N ALA A 445 4.28 -23.62 -12.04
CA ALA A 445 4.38 -22.21 -12.45
C ALA A 445 3.83 -21.97 -13.86
N PRO A 446 3.02 -20.90 -14.05
CA PRO A 446 2.43 -20.53 -15.33
C PRO A 446 3.42 -19.83 -16.28
N GLY A 447 4.69 -19.76 -15.92
CA GLY A 447 5.77 -19.13 -16.68
C GLY A 447 7.14 -19.57 -16.21
N PRO A 448 8.22 -19.12 -16.86
CA PRO A 448 9.59 -19.54 -16.55
C PRO A 448 10.02 -19.16 -15.14
N VAL A 449 10.80 -20.07 -14.53
CA VAL A 449 11.44 -19.86 -13.23
C VAL A 449 12.94 -19.73 -13.47
N VAL A 450 13.52 -18.55 -13.21
CA VAL A 450 14.91 -18.21 -13.50
C VAL A 450 15.65 -17.73 -12.26
N ARG A 451 16.97 -17.87 -12.25
CA ARG A 451 17.82 -17.54 -11.11
C ARG A 451 18.77 -16.37 -11.39
N THR A 452 18.97 -16.03 -12.65
CA THR A 452 19.88 -14.95 -13.04
C THR A 452 19.17 -13.85 -13.84
N SER A 453 19.65 -12.62 -13.73
CA SER A 453 19.12 -11.48 -14.48
C SER A 453 19.35 -11.62 -15.98
N GLY A 454 20.45 -12.25 -16.40
CA GLY A 454 20.75 -12.49 -17.81
C GLY A 454 19.75 -13.43 -18.47
N GLU A 455 19.39 -14.56 -17.80
CA GLU A 455 18.31 -15.46 -18.26
C GLU A 455 16.98 -14.73 -18.36
N LEU A 456 16.65 -13.91 -17.33
CA LEU A 456 15.41 -13.15 -17.30
C LEU A 456 15.31 -12.20 -18.50
N VAL A 457 16.36 -11.45 -18.81
CA VAL A 457 16.42 -10.53 -19.96
C VAL A 457 16.21 -11.27 -21.27
N SER A 458 16.90 -12.41 -21.47
CA SER A 458 16.76 -13.21 -22.69
C SER A 458 15.32 -13.67 -22.90
N LEU A 459 14.72 -14.26 -21.87
CA LEU A 459 13.36 -14.78 -21.94
C LEU A 459 12.29 -13.69 -22.13
N ILE A 460 12.51 -12.48 -21.59
CA ILE A 460 11.59 -11.35 -21.81
C ILE A 460 11.64 -10.87 -23.25
N ARG A 461 12.80 -10.88 -23.88
CA ARG A 461 12.94 -10.55 -25.31
C ARG A 461 12.24 -11.55 -26.22
N ASP A 462 12.27 -12.83 -25.83
CA ASP A 462 11.64 -13.93 -26.56
C ASP A 462 10.21 -14.25 -26.07
N ARG A 463 9.54 -13.30 -25.42
CA ARG A 463 8.28 -13.49 -24.68
C ARG A 463 7.15 -14.16 -25.46
N GLU A 464 7.07 -13.97 -26.76
CA GLU A 464 6.02 -14.57 -27.59
C GLU A 464 6.19 -16.08 -27.70
N GLN A 465 7.42 -16.55 -27.97
CA GLN A 465 7.75 -17.97 -27.99
C GLN A 465 7.52 -18.58 -26.60
N ILE A 466 8.04 -17.96 -25.56
CA ILE A 466 7.93 -18.41 -24.18
C ILE A 466 6.46 -18.54 -23.75
N SER A 467 5.62 -17.58 -24.12
CA SER A 467 4.17 -17.65 -23.83
C SER A 467 3.52 -18.86 -24.47
N GLY A 468 3.93 -19.24 -25.67
CA GLY A 468 3.48 -20.46 -26.36
C GLY A 468 3.87 -21.73 -25.61
N GLU A 469 5.12 -21.84 -25.15
CA GLU A 469 5.64 -23.00 -24.42
C GLU A 469 4.91 -23.23 -23.08
N TYR A 470 4.48 -22.16 -22.42
CA TYR A 470 3.78 -22.23 -21.12
C TYR A 470 2.26 -22.21 -21.22
N ALA A 471 1.68 -22.15 -22.40
CA ALA A 471 0.24 -21.96 -22.60
C ALA A 471 -0.65 -22.97 -21.85
N ASP A 472 -0.29 -24.25 -21.83
CA ASP A 472 -1.06 -25.29 -21.14
C ASP A 472 -0.98 -25.16 -19.62
N LYS A 473 0.21 -24.91 -19.08
CA LYS A 473 0.42 -24.66 -17.64
C LYS A 473 -0.34 -23.40 -17.20
N TYR A 474 -0.33 -22.36 -18.04
CA TYR A 474 -1.02 -21.12 -17.77
C TYR A 474 -2.55 -21.31 -17.71
N ARG A 475 -3.12 -22.04 -18.66
CA ARG A 475 -4.56 -22.40 -18.65
C ARG A 475 -4.92 -23.24 -17.43
N ALA A 476 -4.10 -24.23 -17.08
CA ALA A 476 -4.32 -25.06 -15.88
C ALA A 476 -4.28 -24.22 -14.60
N TRP A 477 -3.36 -23.23 -14.52
CA TRP A 477 -3.26 -22.29 -13.43
C TRP A 477 -4.51 -21.40 -13.31
N GLN A 478 -4.96 -20.77 -14.38
CA GLN A 478 -6.17 -19.96 -14.40
C GLN A 478 -7.42 -20.78 -13.99
N LYS A 479 -7.56 -21.97 -14.51
CA LYS A 479 -8.67 -22.88 -14.15
C LYS A 479 -8.67 -23.20 -12.65
N ARG A 480 -7.50 -23.31 -12.04
CA ARG A 480 -7.34 -23.65 -10.62
C ARG A 480 -7.55 -22.44 -9.71
N PHE A 481 -7.02 -21.28 -10.08
CA PHE A 481 -6.91 -20.11 -9.19
C PHE A 481 -7.81 -18.95 -9.57
N ASN A 482 -8.23 -18.82 -10.84
CA ASN A 482 -9.05 -17.71 -11.34
C ASN A 482 -10.40 -18.14 -11.95
N PRO A 483 -11.09 -19.20 -11.45
CA PRO A 483 -12.27 -19.74 -12.11
C PRO A 483 -13.49 -18.82 -12.06
N ARG A 484 -13.45 -17.76 -11.26
CA ARG A 484 -14.55 -16.80 -11.04
C ARG A 484 -14.18 -15.35 -11.35
N ASP A 485 -12.96 -15.09 -11.84
CA ASP A 485 -12.48 -13.74 -12.15
C ASP A 485 -12.88 -13.34 -13.58
N ASP A 486 -14.17 -13.05 -13.77
CA ASP A 486 -14.81 -12.69 -15.05
C ASP A 486 -15.18 -11.18 -15.14
N GLY A 487 -14.66 -10.38 -14.23
CA GLY A 487 -14.94 -8.94 -14.13
C GLY A 487 -16.27 -8.59 -13.47
N ARG A 488 -16.94 -9.53 -12.78
CA ARG A 488 -18.23 -9.33 -12.10
C ARG A 488 -18.27 -9.76 -10.65
N ALA A 489 -17.13 -10.00 -10.05
CA ALA A 489 -17.05 -10.49 -8.67
C ALA A 489 -17.66 -9.50 -7.67
N SER A 490 -17.37 -8.21 -7.79
CA SER A 490 -17.93 -7.15 -6.93
C SER A 490 -19.46 -7.08 -7.03
N GLU A 491 -20.00 -7.19 -8.23
CA GLU A 491 -21.43 -7.15 -8.51
C GLU A 491 -22.16 -8.36 -7.89
N ARG A 492 -21.59 -9.58 -8.03
CA ARG A 492 -22.12 -10.78 -7.38
C ARG A 492 -22.15 -10.66 -5.86
N VAL A 493 -21.08 -10.15 -5.27
CA VAL A 493 -21.00 -9.93 -3.81
C VAL A 493 -22.07 -8.95 -3.35
N VAL A 494 -22.22 -7.79 -4.01
CA VAL A 494 -23.23 -6.78 -3.65
C VAL A 494 -24.65 -7.30 -3.81
N ASN A 495 -24.96 -7.95 -4.93
CA ASN A 495 -26.29 -8.54 -5.15
C ASN A 495 -26.63 -9.59 -4.07
N ARG A 496 -25.66 -10.37 -3.63
CA ARG A 496 -25.86 -11.35 -2.56
C ARG A 496 -26.06 -10.72 -1.20
N LEU A 497 -25.39 -9.59 -0.91
CA LEU A 497 -25.62 -8.79 0.31
C LEU A 497 -27.02 -8.20 0.34
N LEU A 498 -27.50 -7.67 -0.81
CA LEU A 498 -28.86 -7.14 -0.96
C LEU A 498 -29.91 -8.24 -0.81
N ALA A 499 -29.74 -9.36 -1.48
CA ALA A 499 -30.67 -10.51 -1.38
C ALA A 499 -30.79 -11.05 0.04
N LYS A 500 -29.72 -10.97 0.83
CA LYS A 500 -29.71 -11.32 2.27
C LYS A 500 -30.16 -10.19 3.18
N ARG A 501 -30.54 -9.03 2.65
CA ARG A 501 -30.97 -7.83 3.42
C ARG A 501 -29.94 -7.40 4.47
N VAL A 502 -28.66 -7.59 4.18
CA VAL A 502 -27.55 -7.10 5.02
C VAL A 502 -27.48 -5.58 4.94
N ILE A 503 -27.68 -5.05 3.74
CA ILE A 503 -27.80 -3.62 3.38
C ILE A 503 -29.01 -3.45 2.47
N GLY A 504 -29.63 -2.30 2.48
CA GLY A 504 -30.80 -1.98 1.64
C GLY A 504 -32.09 -1.79 2.37
#